data_709f87f6361b9b14d3c6153f57174db7
#
_entry.id   709f87f6361b9b14d3c6153f57174db7
#
_cell.length_a   1.000
_cell.length_b   1.000
_cell.length_c   1.000
_cell.angle_alpha   90.00
_cell.angle_beta   90.00
_cell.angle_gamma   90.00
#
_symmetry.space_group_name_H-M   'P 1'
#
loop_
_entity.id
_entity.type
_entity.pdbx_description
1 polymer ?
#
loop_
_entity_poly.entity_id
_entity_poly.type
_entity_poly.pdbx_seq_one_letter_code
_entity_poly.pdbx_strand_id
1 'polypeptide(L)'
;MSQDKKNIKEGFCQIQKREDRKFLIGRTYKDFISYTDDHDNVSIVEMDTVYNGQSGPFMQTFKFLSYSFIFIIYHEEKSAKAMVESVDPLESILGKDLFLKEVKVIKTDRGSEFSDAEGLEKDNDGSMRTYVFYCDSMASCHKGSLENNHKEIRYICPKETNLKVLGFDSQKKANLIVSHINSRPKENLKGKSPLE
;
A
#
# COMPACT_ATOMS: atom_id res chain seq x y z
N MET A 1 -39.19 -12.34 28.77
CA MET A 1 -38.40 -11.28 28.13
C MET A 1 -36.88 -11.48 28.25
N SER A 2 -36.36 -12.69 28.41
CA SER A 2 -34.89 -12.93 28.61
C SER A 2 -34.26 -13.85 27.55
N GLN A 3 -35.02 -14.52 26.68
CA GLN A 3 -34.47 -15.38 25.63
C GLN A 3 -34.19 -14.68 24.32
N ASP A 4 -34.94 -13.63 23.96
CA ASP A 4 -34.76 -12.90 22.69
C ASP A 4 -33.46 -12.07 22.62
N LYS A 5 -32.97 -11.60 23.78
CA LYS A 5 -31.72 -10.85 23.85
C LYS A 5 -30.45 -11.71 23.71
N LYS A 6 -30.55 -13.04 24.00
CA LYS A 6 -29.43 -13.97 23.80
C LYS A 6 -29.25 -14.32 22.32
N ASN A 7 -30.37 -14.56 21.63
CA ASN A 7 -30.35 -14.92 20.21
C ASN A 7 -29.84 -13.77 19.29
N ILE A 8 -30.08 -12.52 19.69
CA ILE A 8 -29.57 -11.36 18.95
C ILE A 8 -28.04 -11.21 19.12
N LYS A 9 -27.49 -11.53 20.31
CA LYS A 9 -26.04 -11.51 20.53
C LYS A 9 -25.30 -12.65 19.83
N GLU A 10 -25.89 -13.84 19.74
CA GLU A 10 -25.30 -14.96 19.00
C GLU A 10 -25.38 -14.77 17.48
N GLY A 11 -26.41 -14.10 16.96
CA GLY A 11 -26.52 -13.75 15.55
C GLY A 11 -25.49 -12.69 15.10
N PHE A 12 -25.08 -11.78 15.99
CA PHE A 12 -24.03 -10.79 15.70
C PHE A 12 -22.60 -11.35 15.83
N CYS A 13 -22.39 -12.47 16.49
CA CYS A 13 -21.08 -13.11 16.63
C CYS A 13 -20.78 -14.12 15.50
N GLN A 14 -21.76 -14.44 14.66
CA GLN A 14 -21.58 -15.09 13.35
C GLN A 14 -21.41 -14.07 12.22
N ILE A 15 -20.78 -12.92 12.50
CA ILE A 15 -20.17 -12.13 11.43
C ILE A 15 -19.07 -13.00 10.86
N GLN A 16 -19.51 -13.83 9.89
CA GLN A 16 -18.70 -14.39 8.83
C GLN A 16 -17.21 -14.50 9.20
N LYS A 17 -16.75 -15.68 9.61
CA LYS A 17 -15.45 -16.14 9.17
C LYS A 17 -15.49 -15.95 7.65
N ARG A 18 -15.04 -14.76 7.21
CA ARG A 18 -14.87 -14.47 5.78
C ARG A 18 -14.03 -15.62 5.27
N GLU A 19 -14.52 -16.30 4.25
CA GLU A 19 -13.81 -17.35 3.51
C GLU A 19 -12.35 -16.98 3.49
N ASP A 20 -11.48 -17.94 3.83
CA ASP A 20 -10.04 -17.71 3.82
C ASP A 20 -9.71 -17.08 2.49
N ARG A 21 -9.35 -15.82 2.54
CA ARG A 21 -9.18 -15.01 1.33
C ARG A 21 -8.06 -15.67 0.54
N LYS A 22 -8.37 -16.30 -0.57
CA LYS A 22 -7.44 -17.11 -1.38
C LYS A 22 -6.14 -16.38 -1.69
N PHE A 23 -6.20 -15.05 -1.84
CA PHE A 23 -5.03 -14.22 -2.09
C PHE A 23 -4.04 -14.17 -0.92
N LEU A 24 -4.42 -14.57 0.30
CA LEU A 24 -3.54 -14.64 1.48
C LEU A 24 -2.73 -15.94 1.57
N ILE A 25 -3.03 -16.95 0.77
CA ILE A 25 -2.33 -18.24 0.83
C ILE A 25 -0.87 -18.04 0.42
N GLY A 26 0.06 -18.34 1.34
CA GLY A 26 1.50 -18.11 1.14
C GLY A 26 1.93 -16.66 1.13
N ARG A 27 1.03 -15.72 1.54
CA ARG A 27 1.29 -14.27 1.49
C ARG A 27 0.94 -13.55 2.80
N THR A 28 0.88 -14.28 3.91
CA THR A 28 0.63 -13.69 5.24
C THR A 28 1.86 -12.96 5.75
N TYR A 29 1.71 -12.19 6.82
CA TYR A 29 2.86 -11.56 7.49
C TYR A 29 3.87 -12.59 8.01
N LYS A 30 3.41 -13.79 8.41
CA LYS A 30 4.30 -14.90 8.78
C LYS A 30 5.13 -15.38 7.58
N ASP A 31 4.49 -15.50 6.41
CA ASP A 31 5.20 -15.88 5.18
C ASP A 31 6.22 -14.81 4.77
N PHE A 32 5.88 -13.51 4.97
CA PHE A 32 6.81 -12.40 4.79
C PHE A 32 8.07 -12.54 5.66
N ILE A 33 7.90 -12.82 6.95
CA ILE A 33 9.04 -13.02 7.86
C ILE A 33 9.89 -14.20 7.39
N SER A 34 9.28 -15.36 7.10
CA SER A 34 10.04 -16.51 6.58
C SER A 34 10.79 -16.17 5.30
N TYR A 35 10.16 -15.44 4.37
CA TYR A 35 10.81 -15.02 3.12
C TYR A 35 12.01 -14.11 3.37
N THR A 36 11.89 -13.15 4.29
CA THR A 36 13.00 -12.23 4.61
C THR A 36 14.11 -12.88 5.41
N ASP A 37 13.83 -13.92 6.20
CA ASP A 37 14.83 -14.70 6.92
C ASP A 37 15.65 -15.60 5.97
N ASP A 38 15.02 -16.06 4.88
CA ASP A 38 15.66 -16.91 3.87
C ASP A 38 16.43 -16.11 2.79
N HIS A 39 16.27 -14.78 2.75
CA HIS A 39 16.85 -13.92 1.70
C HIS A 39 17.51 -12.69 2.30
N ASP A 40 18.80 -12.52 2.08
CA ASP A 40 19.53 -11.34 2.52
C ASP A 40 19.20 -10.08 1.71
N ASN A 41 19.17 -8.95 2.39
CA ASN A 41 19.05 -7.61 1.76
C ASN A 41 17.83 -7.45 0.83
N VAL A 42 16.68 -7.95 1.25
CA VAL A 42 15.44 -7.83 0.48
C VAL A 42 14.97 -6.37 0.41
N SER A 43 14.85 -5.84 -0.80
CA SER A 43 14.25 -4.52 -1.02
C SER A 43 12.73 -4.59 -0.83
N ILE A 44 12.22 -3.79 0.10
CA ILE A 44 10.80 -3.78 0.49
C ILE A 44 10.18 -2.45 0.11
N VAL A 45 9.05 -2.53 -0.58
CA VAL A 45 8.17 -1.42 -0.87
C VAL A 45 6.87 -1.59 -0.09
N GLU A 46 6.49 -0.60 0.70
CA GLU A 46 5.19 -0.57 1.35
C GLU A 46 4.18 0.12 0.43
N MET A 47 3.05 -0.55 0.18
CA MET A 47 1.97 -0.06 -0.67
C MET A 47 0.70 0.16 0.16
N ASP A 48 0.04 1.31 -0.04
CA ASP A 48 -1.21 1.66 0.63
C ASP A 48 -2.01 2.66 -0.21
N THR A 49 -3.26 2.96 0.18
CA THR A 49 -4.08 3.99 -0.43
C THR A 49 -4.37 5.13 0.53
N VAL A 50 -4.24 6.36 0.05
CA VAL A 50 -4.67 7.57 0.76
C VAL A 50 -5.88 8.16 0.06
N TYR A 51 -6.97 8.33 0.81
CA TYR A 51 -8.22 8.88 0.29
C TYR A 51 -8.99 9.62 1.38
N ASN A 52 -9.88 10.52 0.96
CA ASN A 52 -10.73 11.30 1.83
C ASN A 52 -12.19 11.16 1.36
N GLY A 53 -12.89 10.14 1.87
CA GLY A 53 -14.26 9.84 1.49
C GLY A 53 -14.39 8.61 0.59
N GLN A 54 -15.63 8.23 0.27
CA GLN A 54 -15.94 7.02 -0.51
C GLN A 54 -15.86 7.24 -2.02
N SER A 55 -16.02 8.48 -2.48
CA SER A 55 -15.89 8.85 -3.89
C SER A 55 -14.57 9.57 -4.11
N GLY A 56 -13.70 8.98 -4.97
CA GLY A 56 -12.37 9.45 -5.29
C GLY A 56 -12.10 10.96 -5.25
N PRO A 57 -10.91 11.39 -5.55
CA PRO A 57 -9.76 10.61 -6.02
C PRO A 57 -9.07 9.82 -4.92
N PHE A 58 -8.26 8.86 -5.36
CA PHE A 58 -7.45 8.00 -4.50
C PHE A 58 -5.98 8.13 -4.89
N MET A 59 -5.11 8.12 -3.90
CA MET A 59 -3.66 8.09 -4.12
C MET A 59 -3.12 6.74 -3.67
N GLN A 60 -2.64 5.95 -4.60
CA GLN A 60 -1.87 4.76 -4.28
C GLN A 60 -0.43 5.17 -4.02
N THR A 61 0.10 4.79 -2.88
CA THR A 61 1.44 5.13 -2.43
C THR A 61 2.35 3.92 -2.46
N PHE A 62 3.56 4.10 -2.94
CA PHE A 62 4.65 3.12 -2.90
C PHE A 62 5.82 3.74 -2.15
N LYS A 63 6.16 3.20 -0.99
CA LYS A 63 7.29 3.64 -0.20
C LYS A 63 8.42 2.65 -0.26
N PHE A 64 9.52 3.07 -0.81
CA PHE A 64 10.80 2.36 -0.80
C PHE A 64 11.48 2.53 0.56
N LEU A 65 11.51 1.47 1.37
CA LEU A 65 11.99 1.56 2.75
C LEU A 65 13.46 1.95 2.84
N SER A 66 14.30 1.38 1.97
CA SER A 66 15.74 1.61 1.95
C SER A 66 16.12 3.07 1.71
N TYR A 67 15.31 3.79 0.96
CA TYR A 67 15.57 5.17 0.54
C TYR A 67 14.62 6.18 1.18
N SER A 68 13.64 5.73 1.96
CA SER A 68 12.52 6.58 2.43
C SER A 68 11.82 7.37 1.32
N PHE A 69 11.98 6.91 0.08
CA PHE A 69 11.41 7.53 -1.11
C PHE A 69 9.96 7.11 -1.27
N ILE A 70 9.11 8.06 -1.64
CA ILE A 70 7.69 7.80 -1.89
C ILE A 70 7.39 8.05 -3.37
N PHE A 71 6.63 7.14 -3.97
CA PHE A 71 6.00 7.32 -5.26
C PHE A 71 4.48 7.29 -5.09
N ILE A 72 3.75 8.11 -5.85
CA ILE A 72 2.28 8.17 -5.78
C ILE A 72 1.69 8.05 -7.16
N ILE A 73 0.68 7.19 -7.30
CA ILE A 73 -0.17 7.12 -8.48
C ILE A 73 -1.57 7.61 -8.13
N TYR A 74 -2.06 8.52 -8.95
CA TYR A 74 -3.40 9.08 -8.86
C TYR A 74 -4.42 8.16 -9.52
N HIS A 75 -5.55 7.93 -8.85
CA HIS A 75 -6.67 7.15 -9.35
C HIS A 75 -7.99 7.89 -9.15
N GLU A 76 -8.86 7.77 -10.13
CA GLU A 76 -10.28 8.20 -9.98
C GLU A 76 -11.10 7.13 -9.24
N GLU A 77 -10.72 5.86 -9.35
CA GLU A 77 -11.43 4.73 -8.78
C GLU A 77 -10.53 3.89 -7.86
N LYS A 78 -11.11 3.36 -6.79
CA LYS A 78 -10.47 2.43 -5.87
C LYS A 78 -10.94 1.00 -6.18
N SER A 79 -10.27 0.34 -7.11
CA SER A 79 -10.55 -1.03 -7.50
C SER A 79 -9.28 -1.88 -7.53
N ALA A 80 -9.40 -3.21 -7.39
CA ALA A 80 -8.25 -4.11 -7.49
C ALA A 80 -7.57 -3.99 -8.86
N LYS A 81 -8.35 -3.86 -9.92
CA LYS A 81 -7.83 -3.65 -11.27
C LYS A 81 -6.98 -2.39 -11.37
N ALA A 82 -7.47 -1.24 -10.87
CA ALA A 82 -6.72 0.01 -10.89
C ALA A 82 -5.41 -0.08 -10.11
N MET A 83 -5.42 -0.79 -8.96
CA MET A 83 -4.20 -0.99 -8.16
C MET A 83 -3.17 -1.87 -8.87
N VAL A 84 -3.60 -2.89 -9.61
CA VAL A 84 -2.72 -3.74 -10.43
C VAL A 84 -2.15 -2.94 -11.61
N GLU A 85 -3.00 -2.26 -12.38
CA GLU A 85 -2.60 -1.46 -13.55
C GLU A 85 -1.59 -0.35 -13.21
N SER A 86 -1.52 0.08 -11.95
CA SER A 86 -0.56 1.10 -11.50
C SER A 86 0.87 0.59 -11.37
N VAL A 87 1.08 -0.72 -11.28
CA VAL A 87 2.42 -1.30 -11.16
C VAL A 87 3.19 -1.17 -12.47
N ASP A 88 2.50 -1.22 -13.60
CA ASP A 88 3.13 -1.09 -14.93
C ASP A 88 3.77 0.28 -15.17
N PRO A 89 3.11 1.44 -14.87
CA PRO A 89 3.76 2.74 -14.89
C PRO A 89 4.96 2.84 -13.94
N LEU A 90 4.89 2.26 -12.75
CA LEU A 90 6.02 2.25 -11.82
C LEU A 90 7.20 1.47 -12.40
N GLU A 91 6.95 0.29 -12.97
CA GLU A 91 7.98 -0.52 -13.65
C GLU A 91 8.55 0.22 -14.86
N SER A 92 7.68 0.85 -15.66
CA SER A 92 8.11 1.62 -16.83
C SER A 92 9.03 2.81 -16.47
N ILE A 93 8.75 3.51 -15.36
CA ILE A 93 9.56 4.63 -14.88
C ILE A 93 10.91 4.17 -14.35
N LEU A 94 10.95 3.07 -13.61
CA LEU A 94 12.19 2.51 -13.06
C LEU A 94 13.03 1.78 -14.12
N GLY A 95 12.37 1.20 -15.11
CA GLY A 95 12.95 0.20 -15.99
C GLY A 95 12.96 -1.19 -15.34
N LYS A 96 12.83 -2.24 -16.16
CA LYS A 96 12.63 -3.63 -15.70
C LYS A 96 13.72 -4.08 -14.72
N ASP A 97 15.00 -3.83 -15.03
CA ASP A 97 16.11 -4.31 -14.21
C ASP A 97 16.12 -3.67 -12.82
N LEU A 98 15.88 -2.34 -12.75
CA LEU A 98 15.82 -1.63 -11.48
C LEU A 98 14.57 -2.00 -10.69
N PHE A 99 13.43 -2.17 -11.37
CA PHE A 99 12.19 -2.62 -10.74
C PHE A 99 12.39 -3.99 -10.07
N LEU A 100 12.91 -4.99 -10.80
CA LEU A 100 13.17 -6.33 -10.26
C LEU A 100 14.16 -6.34 -9.08
N LYS A 101 15.05 -5.35 -9.03
CA LYS A 101 16.01 -5.18 -7.93
C LYS A 101 15.38 -4.50 -6.72
N GLU A 102 14.67 -3.40 -6.91
CA GLU A 102 14.24 -2.50 -5.84
C GLU A 102 12.80 -2.75 -5.36
N VAL A 103 11.99 -3.50 -6.12
CA VAL A 103 10.62 -3.89 -5.79
C VAL A 103 10.53 -5.41 -5.62
N LYS A 104 11.47 -5.99 -4.86
CA LYS A 104 11.48 -7.44 -4.58
C LYS A 104 10.23 -7.88 -3.85
N VAL A 105 9.81 -7.09 -2.86
CA VAL A 105 8.65 -7.36 -2.03
C VAL A 105 7.78 -6.11 -1.96
N ILE A 106 6.49 -6.28 -2.21
CA ILE A 106 5.45 -5.32 -1.88
C ILE A 106 4.74 -5.79 -0.62
N LYS A 107 4.75 -4.95 0.41
CA LYS A 107 4.02 -5.18 1.65
C LYS A 107 2.82 -4.26 1.72
N THR A 108 1.61 -4.80 1.91
CA THR A 108 0.37 -4.03 1.93
C THR A 108 -0.60 -4.50 3.01
N ASP A 109 -1.74 -3.85 3.15
CA ASP A 109 -2.81 -4.32 4.01
C ASP A 109 -3.77 -5.27 3.28
N ARG A 110 -4.79 -5.76 4.02
CA ARG A 110 -5.79 -6.69 3.49
C ARG A 110 -7.00 -5.95 2.88
N GLY A 111 -6.80 -4.75 2.38
CA GLY A 111 -7.84 -3.99 1.67
C GLY A 111 -8.38 -4.76 0.46
N SER A 112 -9.66 -4.60 0.15
CA SER A 112 -10.27 -5.25 -1.01
C SER A 112 -9.66 -4.80 -2.33
N GLU A 113 -9.12 -3.60 -2.37
CA GLU A 113 -8.39 -3.04 -3.50
C GLU A 113 -7.07 -3.75 -3.79
N PHE A 114 -6.50 -4.46 -2.83
CA PHE A 114 -5.26 -5.23 -2.97
C PHE A 114 -5.51 -6.74 -3.05
N SER A 115 -6.74 -7.17 -3.31
CA SER A 115 -7.12 -8.59 -3.30
C SER A 115 -6.64 -9.38 -4.52
N ASP A 116 -6.20 -8.72 -5.58
CA ASP A 116 -5.61 -9.37 -6.76
C ASP A 116 -4.08 -9.47 -6.61
N ALA A 117 -3.64 -10.39 -5.75
CA ALA A 117 -2.23 -10.62 -5.51
C ALA A 117 -1.48 -11.09 -6.76
N GLU A 118 -2.08 -11.97 -7.56
CA GLU A 118 -1.43 -12.47 -8.77
C GLU A 118 -1.22 -11.39 -9.82
N GLY A 119 -2.19 -10.49 -10.00
CA GLY A 119 -2.06 -9.35 -10.89
C GLY A 119 -0.97 -8.38 -10.44
N LEU A 120 -0.81 -8.18 -9.13
CA LEU A 120 0.28 -7.37 -8.58
C LEU A 120 1.65 -8.03 -8.79
N GLU A 121 1.74 -9.36 -8.60
CA GLU A 121 3.00 -10.13 -8.65
C GLU A 121 3.52 -10.39 -10.06
N LYS A 122 2.63 -10.47 -11.05
CA LYS A 122 2.97 -10.85 -12.42
C LYS A 122 2.87 -9.68 -13.37
N ASP A 123 3.73 -9.66 -14.37
CA ASP A 123 3.61 -8.76 -15.52
C ASP A 123 2.59 -9.30 -16.54
N ASN A 124 2.37 -8.55 -17.61
CA ASN A 124 1.42 -8.93 -18.68
C ASN A 124 1.79 -10.22 -19.43
N ASP A 125 3.06 -10.63 -19.35
CA ASP A 125 3.54 -11.88 -19.94
C ASP A 125 3.39 -13.07 -18.99
N GLY A 126 2.91 -12.82 -17.75
CA GLY A 126 2.76 -13.82 -16.69
C GLY A 126 4.06 -14.12 -15.93
N SER A 127 5.14 -13.39 -16.20
CA SER A 127 6.41 -13.52 -15.47
C SER A 127 6.31 -12.86 -14.10
N MET A 128 6.94 -13.47 -13.09
CA MET A 128 7.00 -12.90 -11.74
C MET A 128 7.87 -11.64 -11.74
N ARG A 129 7.33 -10.53 -11.22
CA ARG A 129 8.04 -9.25 -11.08
C ARG A 129 8.27 -8.84 -9.63
N THR A 130 7.44 -9.29 -8.70
CA THR A 130 7.53 -8.99 -7.27
C THR A 130 6.81 -10.06 -6.44
N TYR A 131 7.02 -10.06 -5.13
CA TYR A 131 6.24 -10.86 -4.18
C TYR A 131 5.37 -9.94 -3.35
N VAL A 132 4.11 -10.31 -3.14
CA VAL A 132 3.15 -9.51 -2.34
C VAL A 132 2.90 -10.18 -1.01
N PHE A 133 3.05 -9.45 0.09
CA PHE A 133 2.72 -9.92 1.43
C PHE A 133 1.77 -8.96 2.14
N TYR A 134 0.90 -9.54 2.96
CA TYR A 134 -0.17 -8.81 3.64
C TYR A 134 0.08 -8.72 5.14
N CYS A 135 0.07 -7.51 5.67
CA CYS A 135 0.13 -7.27 7.11
C CYS A 135 -1.09 -7.87 7.82
N ASP A 136 -0.93 -8.26 9.07
CA ASP A 136 -2.07 -8.71 9.88
C ASP A 136 -3.02 -7.54 10.16
N SER A 137 -4.30 -7.89 10.25
CA SER A 137 -5.34 -6.92 10.57
C SER A 137 -5.09 -6.34 11.96
N MET A 138 -5.12 -5.03 12.09
CA MET A 138 -4.93 -4.26 13.33
C MET A 138 -3.52 -4.35 13.97
N ALA A 139 -2.53 -4.90 13.29
CA ALA A 139 -1.16 -4.92 13.74
C ALA A 139 -0.43 -3.63 13.31
N SER A 140 -0.65 -2.53 14.04
CA SER A 140 0.02 -1.24 13.77
C SER A 140 1.56 -1.33 13.86
N CYS A 141 2.09 -2.25 14.68
CA CYS A 141 3.53 -2.48 14.76
C CYS A 141 4.15 -3.01 13.45
N HIS A 142 3.38 -3.66 12.58
CA HIS A 142 3.84 -4.12 11.26
C HIS A 142 3.89 -3.00 10.20
N LYS A 143 3.31 -1.83 10.51
CA LYS A 143 3.15 -0.68 9.61
C LYS A 143 3.88 0.59 10.07
N GLY A 144 4.78 0.49 11.05
CA GLY A 144 5.39 1.67 11.69
C GLY A 144 5.99 2.69 10.72
N SER A 145 6.44 2.27 9.55
CA SER A 145 6.96 3.17 8.54
C SER A 145 5.87 3.78 7.65
N LEU A 146 4.78 3.04 7.34
CA LEU A 146 3.62 3.56 6.60
C LEU A 146 2.87 4.66 7.36
N GLU A 147 2.70 4.49 8.69
CA GLU A 147 2.03 5.50 9.51
C GLU A 147 2.75 6.85 9.49
N ASN A 148 4.08 6.84 9.48
CA ASN A 148 4.86 8.08 9.39
C ASN A 148 4.72 8.77 8.02
N ASN A 149 4.61 8.01 6.93
CA ASN A 149 4.39 8.58 5.60
C ASN A 149 3.01 9.18 5.45
N HIS A 150 2.00 8.47 5.96
CA HIS A 150 0.66 9.00 5.96
C HIS A 150 0.58 10.31 6.75
N LYS A 151 1.37 10.50 7.82
CA LYS A 151 1.46 11.79 8.52
C LYS A 151 1.95 12.90 7.60
N GLU A 152 2.98 12.68 6.79
CA GLU A 152 3.50 13.69 5.87
C GLU A 152 2.48 14.02 4.78
N ILE A 153 1.86 12.99 4.17
CA ILE A 153 0.79 13.20 3.20
C ILE A 153 -0.42 13.87 3.88
N ARG A 154 -0.78 13.45 5.08
CA ARG A 154 -1.92 13.98 5.84
C ARG A 154 -1.71 15.41 6.34
N TYR A 155 -0.46 15.84 6.49
CA TYR A 155 -0.15 17.24 6.75
C TYR A 155 -0.56 18.15 5.58
N ILE A 156 -0.39 17.66 4.35
CA ILE A 156 -0.78 18.37 3.13
C ILE A 156 -2.27 18.11 2.78
N CYS A 157 -2.76 16.91 3.07
CA CYS A 157 -4.09 16.40 2.72
C CYS A 157 -4.84 15.92 3.96
N PRO A 158 -5.41 16.84 4.77
CA PRO A 158 -6.19 16.48 5.95
C PRO A 158 -7.38 15.56 5.61
N LYS A 159 -7.72 14.64 6.51
CA LYS A 159 -8.76 13.61 6.27
C LYS A 159 -10.15 14.17 5.99
N GLU A 160 -10.48 15.29 6.61
CA GLU A 160 -11.82 15.89 6.54
C GLU A 160 -12.08 16.65 5.25
N THR A 161 -11.06 16.91 4.43
CA THR A 161 -11.22 17.72 3.21
C THR A 161 -11.12 16.82 1.99
N ASN A 162 -12.09 16.90 1.07
CA ASN A 162 -12.06 16.16 -0.19
C ASN A 162 -10.79 16.52 -0.98
N LEU A 163 -10.10 15.51 -1.50
CA LEU A 163 -8.85 15.70 -2.22
C LEU A 163 -8.99 16.61 -3.45
N LYS A 164 -10.13 16.57 -4.17
CA LYS A 164 -10.38 17.49 -5.30
C LYS A 164 -10.48 18.94 -4.86
N VAL A 165 -11.05 19.20 -3.69
CA VAL A 165 -11.14 20.56 -3.12
C VAL A 165 -9.74 21.08 -2.76
N LEU A 166 -8.83 20.19 -2.38
CA LEU A 166 -7.42 20.51 -2.14
C LEU A 166 -6.60 20.63 -3.43
N GLY A 167 -7.25 20.49 -4.59
CA GLY A 167 -6.59 20.57 -5.89
C GLY A 167 -5.90 19.28 -6.34
N PHE A 168 -6.20 18.14 -5.70
CA PHE A 168 -5.73 16.83 -6.12
C PHE A 168 -6.66 16.25 -7.16
N ASP A 169 -6.44 16.59 -8.40
CA ASP A 169 -7.27 16.26 -9.55
C ASP A 169 -6.49 15.56 -10.68
N SER A 170 -5.21 15.28 -10.47
CA SER A 170 -4.35 14.76 -11.53
C SER A 170 -3.05 14.16 -11.01
N GLN A 171 -2.43 13.28 -11.81
CA GLN A 171 -1.08 12.76 -11.55
C GLN A 171 -0.04 13.87 -11.40
N LYS A 172 -0.16 14.97 -12.15
CA LYS A 172 0.75 16.12 -12.04
C LYS A 172 0.74 16.74 -10.65
N LYS A 173 -0.43 16.84 -10.03
CA LYS A 173 -0.57 17.36 -8.66
C LYS A 173 -0.02 16.37 -7.63
N ALA A 174 -0.28 15.07 -7.81
CA ALA A 174 0.32 14.03 -6.99
C ALA A 174 1.86 14.06 -7.05
N ASN A 175 2.44 14.23 -8.25
CA ASN A 175 3.88 14.35 -8.43
C ASN A 175 4.47 15.58 -7.71
N LEU A 176 3.76 16.71 -7.71
CA LEU A 176 4.21 17.91 -6.99
C LEU A 176 4.33 17.66 -5.49
N ILE A 177 3.35 16.97 -4.89
CA ILE A 177 3.38 16.65 -3.46
C ILE A 177 4.51 15.71 -3.14
N VAL A 178 4.63 14.65 -3.92
CA VAL A 178 5.72 13.68 -3.76
C VAL A 178 7.08 14.36 -3.85
N SER A 179 7.26 15.29 -4.79
CA SER A 179 8.48 16.09 -4.90
C SER A 179 8.79 16.84 -3.60
N HIS A 180 7.79 17.50 -3.00
CA HIS A 180 7.97 18.19 -1.72
C HIS A 180 8.30 17.23 -0.57
N ILE A 181 7.65 16.06 -0.50
CA ILE A 181 7.91 15.06 0.54
C ILE A 181 9.32 14.48 0.38
N ASN A 182 9.71 14.13 -0.84
CA ASN A 182 11.01 13.51 -1.13
C ASN A 182 12.18 14.50 -1.07
N SER A 183 11.94 15.81 -1.14
CA SER A 183 12.99 16.82 -0.97
C SER A 183 13.27 17.18 0.50
N ARG A 184 12.48 16.65 1.45
CA ARG A 184 12.69 16.92 2.88
C ARG A 184 13.79 16.03 3.45
N PRO A 185 14.71 16.58 4.25
CA PRO A 185 15.71 15.79 4.98
C PRO A 185 15.04 14.74 5.87
N LYS A 186 15.60 13.53 5.91
CA LYS A 186 15.15 12.41 6.73
C LYS A 186 16.23 12.02 7.75
N GLU A 187 15.81 11.77 8.97
CA GLU A 187 16.73 11.38 10.05
C GLU A 187 17.44 10.05 9.74
N ASN A 188 16.70 9.06 9.25
CA ASN A 188 17.26 7.75 8.85
C ASN A 188 18.21 7.83 7.63
N LEU A 189 18.19 8.91 6.86
CA LEU A 189 19.13 9.19 5.79
C LEU A 189 20.25 10.15 6.25
N LYS A 190 20.48 10.27 7.56
CA LYS A 190 21.51 11.14 8.16
C LYS A 190 21.37 12.61 7.75
N GLY A 191 20.13 13.08 7.64
CA GLY A 191 19.82 14.45 7.26
C GLY A 191 19.79 14.73 5.77
N LYS A 192 20.02 13.72 4.92
CA LYS A 192 19.80 13.84 3.48
C LYS A 192 18.33 13.68 3.12
N SER A 193 17.95 14.22 1.98
CA SER A 193 16.65 13.97 1.39
C SER A 193 16.66 12.67 0.56
N PRO A 194 15.51 12.03 0.34
CA PRO A 194 15.39 10.89 -0.58
C PRO A 194 15.85 11.16 -2.01
N LEU A 195 15.98 12.42 -2.42
CA LEU A 195 16.44 12.83 -3.76
C LEU A 195 17.97 13.01 -3.86
N GLU A 196 18.69 12.99 -2.72
CA GLU A 196 20.16 13.09 -2.63
C GLU A 196 20.82 11.72 -2.51
#